data_41c25239866c37d015274d1f891c5e88
#
_entry.id   41c25239866c37d015274d1f891c5e88
#
_cell.length_a   1.000
_cell.length_b   1.000
_cell.length_c   1.000
_cell.angle_alpha   90.00
_cell.angle_beta   90.00
_cell.angle_gamma   90.00
#
_symmetry.space_group_name_H-M   'P 1'
#
loop_
_entity.id
_entity.type
_entity.pdbx_description
1 polymer ?
#
loop_
_entity_poly.entity_id
_entity_poly.type
_entity_poly.pdbx_seq_one_letter_code
_entity_poly.pdbx_strand_id
1 'polypeptide(L)'
;MSASRIGLLVCAVAMVAVSATMLAWSVPHLAGYGGGQPFDIRFTGYDHGEAVAFLKALGPDGRAFYDTVQLRLDTAFPILYFVALSWLLAAILGWAGFDGVGRVVVACVVVAVPTLLDFAENAAIRDMLRRAPEAVDADLVARASWYSTRKWSMALVGLTIAALGVAVVLLRRRARTTP
;
A
#
# COMPACT_ATOMS: atom_id res chain seq x y z
N MET A 1 -3.85 17.47 -23.77
CA MET A 1 -3.74 16.13 -23.07
C MET A 1 -4.99 15.34 -23.39
N SER A 2 -4.87 14.02 -23.63
CA SER A 2 -6.06 13.17 -23.78
C SER A 2 -6.79 13.00 -22.44
N ALA A 3 -8.10 12.75 -22.46
CA ALA A 3 -8.91 12.56 -21.25
C ALA A 3 -8.33 11.47 -20.32
N SER A 4 -7.78 10.39 -20.90
CA SER A 4 -7.11 9.31 -20.14
C SER A 4 -5.87 9.80 -19.37
N ARG A 5 -5.07 10.70 -19.94
CA ARG A 5 -3.89 11.27 -19.26
C ARG A 5 -4.28 12.22 -18.13
N ILE A 6 -5.37 12.95 -18.29
CA ILE A 6 -5.92 13.80 -17.22
C ILE A 6 -6.41 12.93 -16.06
N GLY A 7 -7.17 11.88 -16.34
CA GLY A 7 -7.65 10.95 -15.30
C GLY A 7 -6.51 10.30 -14.52
N LEU A 8 -5.44 9.89 -15.19
CA LEU A 8 -4.25 9.32 -14.53
C LEU A 8 -3.51 10.34 -13.65
N LEU A 9 -3.37 11.58 -14.13
CA LEU A 9 -2.78 12.64 -13.34
C LEU A 9 -3.61 12.92 -12.07
N VAL A 10 -4.93 12.97 -12.20
CA VAL A 10 -5.85 13.12 -11.07
C VAL A 10 -5.69 11.98 -10.06
N CYS A 11 -5.65 10.72 -10.53
CA CYS A 11 -5.40 9.57 -9.64
C CYS A 11 -4.03 9.65 -8.94
N ALA A 12 -2.97 10.03 -9.65
CA ALA A 12 -1.65 10.17 -9.07
C ALA A 12 -1.60 11.30 -8.02
N VAL A 13 -2.20 12.45 -8.30
CA VAL A 13 -2.31 13.57 -7.35
C VAL A 13 -3.14 13.16 -6.14
N ALA A 14 -4.28 12.50 -6.34
CA ALA A 14 -5.12 12.00 -5.25
C ALA A 14 -4.37 10.97 -4.38
N MET A 15 -3.62 10.04 -4.98
CA MET A 15 -2.76 9.09 -4.27
C MET A 15 -1.76 9.82 -3.36
N VAL A 16 -1.04 10.81 -3.91
CA VAL A 16 -0.08 11.61 -3.13
C VAL A 16 -0.77 12.39 -2.03
N ALA A 17 -1.93 12.99 -2.29
CA ALA A 17 -2.70 13.74 -1.30
C ALA A 17 -3.18 12.85 -0.15
N VAL A 18 -3.72 11.66 -0.44
CA VAL A 18 -4.13 10.69 0.59
C VAL A 18 -2.93 10.24 1.42
N SER A 19 -1.83 9.86 0.76
CA SER A 19 -0.59 9.46 1.44
C SER A 19 -0.03 10.57 2.33
N ALA A 20 0.01 11.81 1.84
CA ALA A 20 0.45 12.96 2.61
C ALA A 20 -0.47 13.23 3.81
N THR A 21 -1.79 13.09 3.65
CA THR A 21 -2.76 13.22 4.74
C THR A 21 -2.54 12.15 5.80
N MET A 22 -2.29 10.91 5.40
CA MET A 22 -1.98 9.82 6.35
C MET A 22 -0.69 10.12 7.11
N LEU A 23 0.41 10.41 6.41
CA LEU A 23 1.72 10.59 7.03
C LEU A 23 1.85 11.88 7.86
N ALA A 24 1.24 12.98 7.42
CA ALA A 24 1.37 14.27 8.08
C ALA A 24 0.32 14.51 9.17
N TRP A 25 -0.79 13.81 9.15
CA TRP A 25 -1.89 14.07 10.06
C TRP A 25 -2.41 12.82 10.76
N SER A 26 -2.96 11.83 10.02
CA SER A 26 -3.73 10.75 10.64
C SER A 26 -2.84 9.78 11.43
N VAL A 27 -1.66 9.42 10.92
CA VAL A 27 -0.68 8.57 11.63
C VAL A 27 -0.11 9.26 12.87
N PRO A 28 0.36 10.53 12.83
CA PRO A 28 0.76 11.26 14.03
C PRO A 28 -0.37 11.42 15.06
N HIS A 29 -1.60 11.69 14.59
CA HIS A 29 -2.75 11.81 15.48
C HIS A 29 -3.03 10.47 16.19
N LEU A 30 -2.98 9.36 15.46
CA LEU A 30 -3.15 8.03 16.02
C LEU A 30 -2.05 7.68 17.03
N ALA A 31 -0.80 8.03 16.74
CA ALA A 31 0.32 7.85 17.66
C ALA A 31 0.15 8.65 18.97
N GLY A 32 -0.56 9.78 18.92
CA GLY A 32 -0.89 10.60 20.11
C GLY A 32 -1.76 9.90 21.14
N TYR A 33 -2.49 8.84 20.77
CA TYR A 33 -3.20 7.97 21.73
C TYR A 33 -2.28 7.00 22.50
N GLY A 34 -0.97 7.00 22.23
CA GLY A 34 0.02 6.24 23.00
C GLY A 34 0.36 4.84 22.46
N GLY A 35 -0.23 4.43 21.33
CA GLY A 35 -0.03 3.08 20.76
C GLY A 35 1.19 2.91 19.87
N GLY A 36 1.91 3.98 19.52
CA GLY A 36 3.01 3.90 18.58
C GLY A 36 2.55 3.80 17.12
N GLN A 37 3.27 3.01 16.30
CA GLN A 37 2.97 2.88 14.87
C GLN A 37 1.70 2.07 14.61
N PRO A 38 0.81 2.53 13.70
CA PRO A 38 -0.33 1.74 13.21
C PRO A 38 0.10 0.39 12.64
N PHE A 39 -0.82 -0.57 12.60
CA PHE A 39 -0.57 -1.93 12.09
C PHE A 39 -0.11 -1.93 10.63
N ASP A 40 -0.75 -1.14 9.79
CA ASP A 40 -0.58 -1.05 8.33
C ASP A 40 0.83 -0.59 7.88
N ILE A 41 1.62 0.04 8.76
CA ILE A 41 3.00 0.45 8.48
C ILE A 41 4.06 -0.36 9.25
N ARG A 42 3.69 -1.48 9.87
CA ARG A 42 4.64 -2.39 10.53
C ARG A 42 5.20 -3.41 9.55
N PHE A 43 6.27 -3.04 8.85
CA PHE A 43 6.89 -3.84 7.77
C PHE A 43 7.37 -5.23 8.21
N THR A 44 7.78 -5.35 9.46
CA THR A 44 8.29 -6.61 10.04
C THR A 44 7.21 -7.48 10.66
N GLY A 45 5.96 -6.98 10.66
CA GLY A 45 4.84 -7.63 11.33
C GLY A 45 4.79 -7.32 12.83
N TYR A 46 3.93 -8.01 13.52
CA TYR A 46 3.68 -7.88 14.97
C TYR A 46 3.09 -9.17 15.51
N ASP A 47 3.33 -9.40 16.81
CA ASP A 47 2.77 -10.54 17.54
C ASP A 47 1.47 -10.19 18.26
N HIS A 48 0.86 -11.22 18.89
CA HIS A 48 -0.40 -11.06 19.63
C HIS A 48 -0.26 -10.11 20.82
N GLY A 49 0.84 -10.20 21.58
CA GLY A 49 1.08 -9.34 22.74
C GLY A 49 1.22 -7.87 22.34
N GLU A 50 1.97 -7.60 21.26
CA GLU A 50 2.13 -6.27 20.69
C GLU A 50 0.80 -5.70 20.17
N ALA A 51 -0.03 -6.54 19.53
CA ALA A 51 -1.33 -6.13 19.04
C ALA A 51 -2.29 -5.76 20.18
N VAL A 52 -2.38 -6.60 21.21
CA VAL A 52 -3.21 -6.34 22.40
C VAL A 52 -2.74 -5.09 23.13
N ALA A 53 -1.43 -4.93 23.34
CA ALA A 53 -0.86 -3.75 24.00
C ALA A 53 -1.20 -2.46 23.21
N PHE A 54 -1.06 -2.49 21.87
CA PHE A 54 -1.41 -1.37 21.02
C PHE A 54 -2.90 -1.01 21.10
N LEU A 55 -3.80 -2.01 21.00
CA LEU A 55 -5.25 -1.78 21.09
C LEU A 55 -5.68 -1.24 22.46
N LYS A 56 -5.01 -1.64 23.53
CA LYS A 56 -5.22 -1.09 24.89
C LYS A 56 -4.76 0.37 24.98
N ALA A 57 -3.58 0.66 24.47
CA ALA A 57 -3.01 2.00 24.46
C ALA A 57 -3.85 2.99 23.66
N LEU A 58 -4.43 2.57 22.53
CA LEU A 58 -5.35 3.38 21.75
C LEU A 58 -6.60 3.79 22.53
N GLY A 59 -7.08 2.95 23.43
CA GLY A 59 -8.34 3.16 24.13
C GLY A 59 -9.55 3.16 23.17
N PRO A 60 -10.77 3.45 23.65
CA PRO A 60 -11.97 3.50 22.82
C PRO A 60 -11.90 4.54 21.72
N ASP A 61 -11.43 5.75 22.04
CA ASP A 61 -11.41 6.87 21.10
C ASP A 61 -10.37 6.69 19.99
N GLY A 62 -9.16 6.21 20.34
CA GLY A 62 -8.13 5.90 19.35
C GLY A 62 -8.55 4.76 18.41
N ARG A 63 -9.22 3.72 18.91
CA ARG A 63 -9.78 2.65 18.08
C ARG A 63 -10.88 3.14 17.16
N ALA A 64 -11.77 4.02 17.65
CA ALA A 64 -12.80 4.65 16.84
C ALA A 64 -12.20 5.53 15.73
N PHE A 65 -11.18 6.33 16.05
CA PHE A 65 -10.45 7.13 15.06
C PHE A 65 -9.77 6.24 14.02
N TYR A 66 -9.14 5.14 14.43
CA TYR A 66 -8.51 4.21 13.51
C TYR A 66 -9.53 3.60 12.54
N ASP A 67 -10.66 3.05 13.02
CA ASP A 67 -11.70 2.46 12.17
C ASP A 67 -12.37 3.48 11.24
N THR A 68 -12.62 4.70 11.71
CA THR A 68 -13.43 5.69 10.99
C THR A 68 -12.62 6.64 10.11
N VAL A 69 -11.37 6.91 10.44
CA VAL A 69 -10.50 7.84 9.70
C VAL A 69 -9.35 7.11 9.02
N GLN A 70 -8.45 6.50 9.78
CA GLN A 70 -7.25 5.88 9.22
C GLN A 70 -7.59 4.78 8.20
N LEU A 71 -8.45 3.81 8.55
CA LEU A 71 -8.83 2.72 7.65
C LEU A 71 -9.65 3.18 6.44
N ARG A 72 -10.32 4.33 6.49
CA ARG A 72 -10.97 4.88 5.29
C ARG A 72 -9.94 5.45 4.32
N LEU A 73 -8.96 6.19 4.81
CA LEU A 73 -7.85 6.68 4.01
C LEU A 73 -7.06 5.51 3.42
N ASP A 74 -6.77 4.50 4.24
CA ASP A 74 -6.05 3.29 3.88
C ASP A 74 -6.87 2.32 3.01
N THR A 75 -8.17 2.50 2.88
CA THR A 75 -9.02 1.81 1.88
C THR A 75 -9.04 2.56 0.54
N ALA A 76 -8.99 3.88 0.56
CA ALA A 76 -8.94 4.69 -0.66
C ALA A 76 -7.57 4.61 -1.35
N PHE A 77 -6.50 4.56 -0.57
CA PHE A 77 -5.12 4.55 -1.05
C PHE A 77 -4.80 3.39 -2.01
N PRO A 78 -5.13 2.11 -1.72
CA PRO A 78 -4.90 0.98 -2.62
C PRO A 78 -5.61 1.10 -3.97
N ILE A 79 -6.80 1.68 -4.01
CA ILE A 79 -7.51 1.91 -5.27
C ILE A 79 -6.73 2.90 -6.15
N LEU A 80 -6.28 3.99 -5.54
CA LEU A 80 -5.55 5.05 -6.24
C LEU A 80 -4.18 4.57 -6.74
N TYR A 81 -3.41 3.89 -5.88
CA TYR A 81 -2.10 3.39 -6.29
C TYR A 81 -2.22 2.25 -7.30
N PHE A 82 -3.25 1.40 -7.22
CA PHE A 82 -3.47 0.37 -8.23
C PHE A 82 -3.55 0.98 -9.64
N VAL A 83 -4.38 2.00 -9.81
CA VAL A 83 -4.55 2.67 -11.10
C VAL A 83 -3.25 3.37 -11.53
N ALA A 84 -2.67 4.19 -10.65
CA ALA A 84 -1.50 5.00 -10.97
C ALA A 84 -0.26 4.14 -11.24
N LEU A 85 0.02 3.16 -10.38
CA LEU A 85 1.24 2.34 -10.50
C LEU A 85 1.11 1.28 -11.60
N SER A 86 -0.07 0.69 -11.85
CA SER A 86 -0.26 -0.21 -12.99
C SER A 86 0.00 0.51 -14.31
N TRP A 87 -0.51 1.72 -14.45
CA TRP A 87 -0.25 2.53 -15.64
C TRP A 87 1.24 2.90 -15.77
N LEU A 88 1.86 3.36 -14.68
CA LEU A 88 3.28 3.70 -14.68
C LEU A 88 4.16 2.50 -15.05
N LEU A 89 3.91 1.35 -14.44
CA LEU A 89 4.65 0.12 -14.72
C LEU A 89 4.45 -0.33 -16.17
N ALA A 90 3.21 -0.30 -16.69
CA ALA A 90 2.94 -0.62 -18.09
C ALA A 90 3.67 0.35 -19.04
N ALA A 91 3.78 1.63 -18.71
CA ALA A 91 4.56 2.60 -19.48
C ALA A 91 6.07 2.27 -19.47
N ILE A 92 6.63 1.98 -18.29
CA ILE A 92 8.05 1.59 -18.14
C ILE A 92 8.35 0.33 -18.95
N LEU A 93 7.51 -0.70 -18.84
CA LEU A 93 7.65 -1.93 -19.63
C LEU A 93 7.59 -1.66 -21.14
N GLY A 94 6.68 -0.77 -21.58
CA GLY A 94 6.62 -0.35 -22.98
C GLY A 94 7.90 0.34 -23.46
N TRP A 95 8.45 1.25 -22.68
CA TRP A 95 9.75 1.89 -22.98
C TRP A 95 10.91 0.89 -22.94
N ALA A 96 10.84 -0.14 -22.12
CA ALA A 96 11.79 -1.24 -22.09
C ALA A 96 11.65 -2.20 -23.28
N GLY A 97 10.62 -2.03 -24.15
CA GLY A 97 10.41 -2.78 -25.37
C GLY A 97 9.51 -3.99 -25.24
N PHE A 98 8.69 -4.03 -24.18
CA PHE A 98 7.60 -4.99 -24.09
C PHE A 98 6.36 -4.38 -24.76
N ASP A 99 5.87 -5.02 -25.82
CA ASP A 99 4.74 -4.52 -26.61
C ASP A 99 3.44 -5.26 -26.32
N GLY A 100 2.34 -4.69 -26.83
CA GLY A 100 1.01 -5.29 -26.79
C GLY A 100 0.34 -5.25 -25.41
N VAL A 101 -0.76 -6.02 -25.29
CA VAL A 101 -1.60 -6.08 -24.08
C VAL A 101 -0.88 -6.76 -22.91
N GLY A 102 0.09 -7.65 -23.21
CA GLY A 102 0.81 -8.42 -22.19
C GLY A 102 1.49 -7.54 -21.13
N ARG A 103 2.08 -6.40 -21.53
CA ARG A 103 2.69 -5.45 -20.56
C ARG A 103 1.68 -4.88 -19.58
N VAL A 104 0.44 -4.62 -20.05
CA VAL A 104 -0.64 -4.09 -19.21
C VAL A 104 -1.10 -5.15 -18.23
N VAL A 105 -1.28 -6.40 -18.70
CA VAL A 105 -1.66 -7.52 -17.84
C VAL A 105 -0.60 -7.76 -16.77
N VAL A 106 0.67 -7.80 -17.13
CA VAL A 106 1.77 -7.97 -16.17
C VAL A 106 1.76 -6.83 -15.13
N ALA A 107 1.65 -5.59 -15.58
CA ALA A 107 1.61 -4.43 -14.68
C ALA A 107 0.41 -4.50 -13.71
N CYS A 108 -0.77 -4.84 -14.22
CA CYS A 108 -1.97 -4.99 -13.37
C CYS A 108 -1.81 -6.13 -12.37
N VAL A 109 -1.30 -7.30 -12.77
CA VAL A 109 -1.11 -8.44 -11.87
C VAL A 109 -0.08 -8.12 -10.77
N VAL A 110 1.05 -7.51 -11.14
CA VAL A 110 2.11 -7.13 -10.18
C VAL A 110 1.58 -6.16 -9.11
N VAL A 111 0.75 -5.19 -9.50
CA VAL A 111 0.20 -4.20 -8.56
C VAL A 111 -1.05 -4.73 -7.84
N ALA A 112 -1.84 -5.62 -8.46
CA ALA A 112 -3.03 -6.20 -7.83
C ALA A 112 -2.72 -7.02 -6.58
N VAL A 113 -1.61 -7.76 -6.57
CA VAL A 113 -1.27 -8.62 -5.43
C VAL A 113 -1.11 -7.81 -4.13
N PRO A 114 -0.23 -6.79 -4.03
CA PRO A 114 -0.15 -5.97 -2.83
C PRO A 114 -1.46 -5.22 -2.53
N THR A 115 -2.22 -4.80 -3.56
CA THR A 115 -3.53 -4.15 -3.38
C THR A 115 -4.54 -5.05 -2.67
N LEU A 116 -4.64 -6.31 -3.09
CA LEU A 116 -5.56 -7.28 -2.48
C LEU A 116 -5.13 -7.65 -1.05
N LEU A 117 -3.83 -7.75 -0.80
CA LEU A 117 -3.29 -7.97 0.54
C LEU A 117 -3.60 -6.80 1.47
N ASP A 118 -3.55 -5.57 0.96
CA ASP A 118 -3.91 -4.34 1.68
C ASP A 118 -5.39 -4.36 2.12
N PHE A 119 -6.30 -4.70 1.22
CA PHE A 119 -7.72 -4.85 1.58
C PHE A 119 -7.95 -5.97 2.60
N ALA A 120 -7.24 -7.09 2.47
CA ALA A 120 -7.36 -8.20 3.43
C ALA A 120 -6.81 -7.81 4.82
N GLU A 121 -5.69 -7.08 4.86
CA GLU A 121 -5.14 -6.51 6.08
C GLU A 121 -6.13 -5.55 6.74
N ASN A 122 -6.67 -4.59 5.98
CA ASN A 122 -7.64 -3.62 6.48
C ASN A 122 -8.91 -4.28 7.05
N ALA A 123 -9.37 -5.36 6.43
CA ALA A 123 -10.50 -6.14 6.96
C ALA A 123 -10.15 -6.80 8.30
N ALA A 124 -8.96 -7.39 8.42
CA ALA A 124 -8.50 -8.03 9.65
C ALA A 124 -8.24 -6.99 10.77
N ILE A 125 -7.63 -5.85 10.46
CA ILE A 125 -7.43 -4.75 11.42
C ILE A 125 -8.78 -4.23 11.93
N ARG A 126 -9.75 -4.04 11.04
CA ARG A 126 -11.10 -3.60 11.41
C ARG A 126 -11.77 -4.58 12.36
N ASP A 127 -11.62 -5.88 12.14
CA ASP A 127 -12.15 -6.90 13.04
C ASP A 127 -11.47 -6.83 14.43
N MET A 128 -10.15 -6.64 14.49
CA MET A 128 -9.43 -6.42 15.75
C MET A 128 -9.90 -5.18 16.51
N LEU A 129 -10.09 -4.05 15.80
CA LEU A 129 -10.51 -2.78 16.41
C LEU A 129 -11.90 -2.84 17.05
N ARG A 130 -12.79 -3.69 16.52
CA ARG A 130 -14.17 -3.85 17.00
C ARG A 130 -14.31 -4.78 18.20
N ARG A 131 -13.27 -5.56 18.51
CA ARG A 131 -13.25 -6.45 19.68
C ARG A 131 -12.68 -5.74 20.90
N ALA A 132 -13.00 -6.24 22.09
CA ALA A 132 -12.24 -5.87 23.28
C ALA A 132 -10.79 -6.36 23.11
N PRO A 133 -9.77 -5.58 23.51
CA PRO A 133 -8.38 -5.96 23.29
C PRO A 133 -8.01 -7.37 23.78
N GLU A 134 -8.58 -7.79 24.92
CA GLU A 134 -8.37 -9.10 25.53
C GLU A 134 -9.09 -10.24 24.78
N ALA A 135 -10.09 -9.91 23.97
CA ALA A 135 -10.88 -10.86 23.18
C ALA A 135 -10.38 -10.98 21.73
N VAL A 136 -9.28 -10.31 21.40
CA VAL A 136 -8.67 -10.44 20.06
C VAL A 136 -7.97 -11.78 19.97
N ASP A 137 -8.34 -12.56 18.95
CA ASP A 137 -7.81 -13.89 18.70
C ASP A 137 -6.38 -13.82 18.14
N ALA A 138 -5.50 -14.69 18.65
CA ALA A 138 -4.11 -14.80 18.18
C ALA A 138 -4.02 -15.15 16.68
N ASP A 139 -4.93 -16.00 16.18
CA ASP A 139 -4.98 -16.35 14.75
C ASP A 139 -5.39 -15.17 13.87
N LEU A 140 -6.29 -14.31 14.36
CA LEU A 140 -6.66 -13.08 13.67
C LEU A 140 -5.46 -12.13 13.57
N VAL A 141 -4.72 -11.94 14.68
CA VAL A 141 -3.49 -11.12 14.70
C VAL A 141 -2.44 -11.69 13.76
N ALA A 142 -2.21 -13.01 13.80
CA ALA A 142 -1.24 -13.66 12.93
C ALA A 142 -1.57 -13.47 11.45
N ARG A 143 -2.87 -13.58 11.07
CA ARG A 143 -3.30 -13.30 9.69
C ARG A 143 -3.09 -11.85 9.30
N ALA A 144 -3.47 -10.89 10.14
CA ALA A 144 -3.29 -9.47 9.87
C ALA A 144 -1.81 -9.12 9.69
N SER A 145 -0.95 -9.58 10.60
CA SER A 145 0.51 -9.42 10.53
C SER A 145 1.11 -10.08 9.28
N TRP A 146 0.60 -11.25 8.86
CA TRP A 146 1.01 -11.92 7.64
C TRP A 146 0.64 -11.07 6.39
N TYR A 147 -0.58 -10.51 6.33
CA TYR A 147 -0.97 -9.63 5.24
C TYR A 147 -0.06 -8.40 5.17
N SER A 148 0.24 -7.76 6.30
CA SER A 148 1.14 -6.61 6.39
C SER A 148 2.51 -6.93 5.79
N THR A 149 3.17 -7.97 6.28
CA THR A 149 4.51 -8.36 5.82
C THR A 149 4.53 -8.75 4.35
N ARG A 150 3.49 -9.46 3.86
CA ARG A 150 3.39 -9.89 2.46
C ARG A 150 3.08 -8.74 1.51
N LYS A 151 2.21 -7.83 1.90
CA LYS A 151 1.94 -6.59 1.16
C LYS A 151 3.23 -5.85 0.84
N TRP A 152 4.05 -5.58 1.84
CA TRP A 152 5.32 -4.88 1.67
C TRP A 152 6.35 -5.66 0.86
N SER A 153 6.42 -6.98 1.04
CA SER A 153 7.28 -7.83 0.22
C SER A 153 6.89 -7.78 -1.25
N MET A 154 5.60 -7.84 -1.56
CA MET A 154 5.11 -7.77 -2.95
C MET A 154 5.26 -6.37 -3.55
N ALA A 155 5.11 -5.31 -2.75
CA ALA A 155 5.40 -3.95 -3.19
C ALA A 155 6.88 -3.79 -3.58
N LEU A 156 7.79 -4.39 -2.82
CA LEU A 156 9.23 -4.41 -3.15
C LEU A 156 9.51 -5.15 -4.46
N VAL A 157 8.83 -6.28 -4.73
CA VAL A 157 8.92 -6.99 -6.02
C VAL A 157 8.50 -6.06 -7.17
N GLY A 158 7.38 -5.37 -7.04
CA GLY A 158 6.90 -4.41 -8.04
C GLY A 158 7.90 -3.28 -8.29
N LEU A 159 8.48 -2.73 -7.24
CA LEU A 159 9.52 -1.70 -7.32
C LEU A 159 10.77 -2.22 -8.03
N THR A 160 11.17 -3.46 -7.75
CA THR A 160 12.33 -4.10 -8.40
C THR A 160 12.09 -4.25 -9.90
N ILE A 161 10.90 -4.72 -10.30
CA ILE A 161 10.53 -4.84 -11.73
C ILE A 161 10.56 -3.47 -12.40
N ALA A 162 10.03 -2.42 -11.76
CA ALA A 162 10.07 -1.06 -12.28
C ALA A 162 11.52 -0.56 -12.45
N ALA A 163 12.38 -0.76 -11.44
CA ALA A 163 13.79 -0.36 -11.48
C ALA A 163 14.56 -1.07 -12.62
N LEU A 164 14.36 -2.38 -12.78
CA LEU A 164 14.94 -3.14 -13.90
C LEU A 164 14.45 -2.63 -15.25
N GLY A 165 13.16 -2.32 -15.39
CA GLY A 165 12.59 -1.72 -16.59
C GLY A 165 13.25 -0.38 -16.93
N VAL A 166 13.42 0.49 -15.96
CA VAL A 166 14.13 1.79 -16.13
C VAL A 166 15.59 1.56 -16.52
N ALA A 167 16.30 0.62 -15.89
CA ALA A 167 17.68 0.29 -16.25
C ALA A 167 17.80 -0.14 -17.70
N VAL A 168 16.91 -1.02 -18.19
CA VAL A 168 16.86 -1.43 -19.59
C VAL A 168 16.66 -0.23 -20.53
N VAL A 169 15.75 0.68 -20.19
CA VAL A 169 15.51 1.91 -20.98
C VAL A 169 16.79 2.75 -21.08
N LEU A 170 17.49 2.96 -19.97
CA LEU A 170 18.72 3.75 -19.91
C LEU A 170 19.84 3.10 -20.73
N LEU A 171 20.02 1.79 -20.61
CA LEU A 171 21.02 1.04 -21.40
C LEU A 171 20.76 1.13 -22.90
N ARG A 172 19.51 0.96 -23.34
CA ARG A 172 19.11 1.10 -24.75
C ARG A 172 19.34 2.51 -25.29
N ARG A 173 19.11 3.55 -24.47
CA ARG A 173 19.41 4.94 -24.87
C ARG A 173 20.91 5.14 -25.06
N ARG A 174 21.76 4.66 -24.14
CA ARG A 174 23.22 4.75 -24.28
C ARG A 174 23.74 4.04 -25.53
N ALA A 175 23.28 2.82 -25.81
CA ALA A 175 23.68 2.06 -26.99
C ALA A 175 23.32 2.77 -28.33
N ARG A 176 22.32 3.65 -28.34
CA ARG A 176 21.93 4.43 -29.54
C ARG A 176 22.74 5.72 -29.71
N THR A 177 23.44 6.19 -28.66
CA THR A 177 24.23 7.41 -28.67
C THR A 177 25.74 7.15 -28.85
N THR A 178 26.15 5.88 -28.82
CA THR A 178 27.53 5.48 -29.11
C THR A 178 27.66 5.27 -30.62
N PRO A 179 28.54 6.03 -31.35
CA PRO A 179 28.71 5.94 -32.81
C PRO A 179 29.29 4.60 -33.24
#